data_0a50c0cc8d301e22c65e635ec017b342
#
_entry.id   0a50c0cc8d301e22c65e635ec017b342
#
_cell.length_a   1.000
_cell.length_b   1.000
_cell.length_c   1.000
_cell.angle_alpha   90.00
_cell.angle_beta   90.00
_cell.angle_gamma   90.00
#
_symmetry.space_group_name_H-M   'P 1'
#
loop_
_entity.id
_entity.type
_entity.pdbx_description
1 polymer ?
#
loop_
_entity_poly.entity_id
_entity_poly.type
_entity_poly.pdbx_seq_one_letter_code
_entity_poly.pdbx_strand_id
1 'polypeptide(L)'
;MNRKRIFTLLGSAVFVALLAVGGFWLLHRTEPNTCRICQRPIHAEARAVMEVNARREPICCVRCAVTLAHQQHIRVRVVEVTDFVSRQPLAPEAAIYVEGSDLVLCERHEPVLDPAKQPYGRVFDRCVPSLYAFARLEDAQAFAERSGGTLLRWAELEKQLALRP
;
A
#
# COMPACT_ATOMS: atom_id res chain seq x y z
N MET A 1 -9.68 9.31 -57.01
CA MET A 1 -9.17 9.66 -55.69
C MET A 1 -7.65 9.71 -55.73
N ASN A 2 -7.04 10.84 -55.39
CA ASN A 2 -5.61 11.12 -55.69
C ASN A 2 -4.71 10.29 -54.74
N ARG A 3 -3.80 9.44 -55.27
CA ARG A 3 -2.91 8.55 -54.49
C ARG A 3 -2.22 9.28 -53.31
N LYS A 4 -1.85 10.53 -53.51
CA LYS A 4 -1.22 11.37 -52.48
C LYS A 4 -2.15 11.59 -51.26
N ARG A 5 -3.45 11.81 -51.47
CA ARG A 5 -4.45 11.99 -50.40
C ARG A 5 -4.68 10.71 -49.59
N ILE A 6 -4.64 9.54 -50.24
CA ILE A 6 -4.76 8.25 -49.56
C ILE A 6 -3.55 7.99 -48.63
N PHE A 7 -2.33 8.27 -49.12
CA PHE A 7 -1.12 8.12 -48.27
C PHE A 7 -1.09 9.08 -47.09
N THR A 8 -1.58 10.32 -47.26
CA THR A 8 -1.66 11.28 -46.13
C THR A 8 -2.68 10.83 -45.10
N LEU A 9 -3.85 10.35 -45.51
CA LEU A 9 -4.89 9.86 -44.61
C LEU A 9 -4.47 8.60 -43.87
N LEU A 10 -3.79 7.66 -44.53
CA LEU A 10 -3.23 6.46 -43.89
C LEU A 10 -2.13 6.81 -42.88
N GLY A 11 -1.23 7.74 -43.24
CA GLY A 11 -0.18 8.20 -42.30
C GLY A 11 -0.72 8.87 -41.06
N SER A 12 -1.74 9.73 -41.22
CA SER A 12 -2.38 10.37 -40.03
C SER A 12 -3.14 9.38 -39.16
N ALA A 13 -3.83 8.39 -39.75
CA ALA A 13 -4.53 7.37 -38.99
C ALA A 13 -3.56 6.48 -38.17
N VAL A 14 -2.44 6.07 -38.75
CA VAL A 14 -1.39 5.31 -38.06
C VAL A 14 -0.78 6.14 -36.90
N PHE A 15 -0.50 7.42 -37.16
CA PHE A 15 0.05 8.31 -36.12
C PHE A 15 -0.92 8.47 -34.93
N VAL A 16 -2.19 8.70 -35.18
CA VAL A 16 -3.22 8.78 -34.12
C VAL A 16 -3.36 7.47 -33.36
N ALA A 17 -3.32 6.33 -34.03
CA ALA A 17 -3.35 5.02 -33.38
C ALA A 17 -2.13 4.79 -32.48
N LEU A 18 -0.93 5.18 -32.91
CA LEU A 18 0.29 5.08 -32.08
C LEU A 18 0.22 5.99 -30.86
N LEU A 19 -0.29 7.21 -31.00
CA LEU A 19 -0.51 8.11 -29.87
C LEU A 19 -1.55 7.55 -28.88
N ALA A 20 -2.64 6.98 -29.39
CA ALA A 20 -3.68 6.37 -28.54
C ALA A 20 -3.15 5.15 -27.78
N VAL A 21 -2.41 4.27 -28.45
CA VAL A 21 -1.78 3.11 -27.84
C VAL A 21 -0.70 3.54 -26.83
N GLY A 22 0.16 4.49 -27.20
CA GLY A 22 1.19 5.02 -26.30
C GLY A 22 0.61 5.69 -25.07
N GLY A 23 -0.41 6.52 -25.25
CA GLY A 23 -1.14 7.17 -24.16
C GLY A 23 -1.84 6.15 -23.24
N PHE A 24 -2.50 5.15 -23.81
CA PHE A 24 -3.12 4.05 -23.05
C PHE A 24 -2.07 3.29 -22.22
N TRP A 25 -0.93 2.96 -22.80
CA TRP A 25 0.16 2.29 -22.08
C TRP A 25 0.76 3.15 -20.97
N LEU A 26 0.91 4.45 -21.20
CA LEU A 26 1.41 5.38 -20.18
C LEU A 26 0.44 5.49 -18.99
N LEU A 27 -0.85 5.63 -19.28
CA LEU A 27 -1.91 5.72 -18.25
C LEU A 27 -2.08 4.42 -17.45
N HIS A 28 -1.85 3.26 -18.06
CA HIS A 28 -1.98 1.96 -17.38
C HIS A 28 -0.68 1.49 -16.70
N ARG A 29 0.45 2.17 -16.92
CA ARG A 29 1.72 1.87 -16.23
C ARG A 29 1.88 2.59 -14.89
N THR A 30 1.08 3.59 -14.59
CA THR A 30 1.04 4.18 -13.26
C THR A 30 0.35 3.19 -12.33
N GLU A 31 1.14 2.45 -11.54
CA GLU A 31 0.59 1.71 -10.41
C GLU A 31 -0.28 2.67 -9.59
N PRO A 32 -1.49 2.27 -9.20
CA PRO A 32 -2.32 3.15 -8.40
C PRO A 32 -1.55 3.48 -7.11
N ASN A 33 -1.18 4.74 -6.96
CA ASN A 33 -0.49 5.23 -5.75
C ASN A 33 -1.45 5.29 -4.54
N THR A 34 -2.51 4.50 -4.61
CA THR A 34 -3.60 4.46 -3.63
C THR A 34 -3.83 3.03 -3.18
N CYS A 35 -3.81 2.84 -1.87
CA CYS A 35 -4.06 1.54 -1.25
C CYS A 35 -5.52 1.11 -1.47
N ARG A 36 -5.71 -0.05 -2.08
CA ARG A 36 -7.06 -0.60 -2.33
C ARG A 36 -7.86 -0.85 -1.04
N ILE A 37 -7.20 -1.09 0.08
CA ILE A 37 -7.86 -1.47 1.34
C ILE A 37 -8.39 -0.24 2.09
N CYS A 38 -7.54 0.78 2.28
CA CYS A 38 -7.89 1.97 3.06
C CYS A 38 -8.18 3.21 2.19
N GLN A 39 -7.98 3.13 0.86
CA GLN A 39 -8.19 4.21 -0.10
C GLN A 39 -7.30 5.45 0.14
N ARG A 40 -6.13 5.26 0.76
CA ARG A 40 -5.18 6.33 1.07
C ARG A 40 -3.93 6.20 0.20
N PRO A 41 -3.16 7.28 0.03
CA PRO A 41 -1.89 7.24 -0.67
C PRO A 41 -0.95 6.18 -0.07
N ILE A 42 -0.17 5.54 -0.94
CA ILE A 42 0.88 4.61 -0.54
C ILE A 42 2.16 5.41 -0.34
N HIS A 43 2.64 5.49 0.89
CA HIS A 43 3.91 6.10 1.22
C HIS A 43 5.05 5.11 0.96
N ALA A 44 6.12 5.57 0.30
CA ALA A 44 7.21 4.70 -0.14
C ALA A 44 7.88 3.95 1.03
N GLU A 45 8.02 4.61 2.18
CA GLU A 45 8.64 4.06 3.39
C GLU A 45 7.83 2.99 4.12
N ALA A 46 6.54 2.91 3.87
CA ALA A 46 5.65 1.94 4.54
C ALA A 46 5.02 0.94 3.57
N ARG A 47 5.29 1.10 2.28
CA ARG A 47 4.73 0.27 1.22
C ARG A 47 4.98 -1.22 1.51
N ALA A 48 3.96 -2.03 1.29
CA ALA A 48 4.08 -3.48 1.26
C ALA A 48 3.39 -4.04 0.01
N VAL A 49 3.67 -5.27 -0.33
CA VAL A 49 2.99 -6.02 -1.38
C VAL A 49 2.32 -7.24 -0.76
N MET A 50 1.04 -7.37 -0.96
CA MET A 50 0.30 -8.56 -0.59
C MET A 50 -0.06 -9.40 -1.81
N GLU A 51 -0.29 -10.69 -1.58
CA GLU A 51 -0.81 -11.62 -2.57
C GLU A 51 -2.14 -12.18 -2.09
N VAL A 52 -3.17 -12.01 -2.93
CA VAL A 52 -4.53 -12.54 -2.71
C VAL A 52 -4.99 -13.17 -4.02
N ASN A 53 -5.43 -14.42 -3.98
CA ASN A 53 -5.88 -15.17 -5.17
C ASN A 53 -4.85 -15.14 -6.31
N ALA A 54 -3.58 -15.36 -5.99
CA ALA A 54 -2.41 -15.32 -6.90
C ALA A 54 -2.18 -13.96 -7.60
N ARG A 55 -2.80 -12.88 -7.13
CA ARG A 55 -2.55 -11.52 -7.60
C ARG A 55 -1.75 -10.75 -6.58
N ARG A 56 -0.69 -10.09 -7.05
CA ARG A 56 0.13 -9.20 -6.22
C ARG A 56 -0.39 -7.78 -6.32
N GLU A 57 -0.62 -7.15 -5.17
CA GLU A 57 -1.17 -5.80 -5.09
C GLU A 57 -0.37 -4.98 -4.07
N PRO A 58 0.01 -3.73 -4.41
CA PRO A 58 0.64 -2.82 -3.46
C PRO A 58 -0.39 -2.32 -2.44
N ILE A 59 0.04 -2.20 -1.19
CA ILE A 59 -0.74 -1.68 -0.07
C ILE A 59 0.09 -0.66 0.71
N CYS A 60 -0.58 0.23 1.44
CA CYS A 60 0.09 1.32 2.16
C CYS A 60 0.93 0.83 3.36
N CYS A 61 0.58 -0.29 3.96
CA CYS A 61 1.31 -0.91 5.06
C CYS A 61 0.80 -2.33 5.32
N VAL A 62 1.56 -3.13 6.05
CA VAL A 62 1.20 -4.52 6.39
C VAL A 62 -0.09 -4.59 7.21
N ARG A 63 -0.42 -3.55 7.99
CA ARG A 63 -1.69 -3.48 8.74
C ARG A 63 -2.91 -3.65 7.84
N CYS A 64 -2.87 -3.09 6.63
CA CYS A 64 -3.97 -3.27 5.67
C CYS A 64 -4.15 -4.74 5.24
N ALA A 65 -3.07 -5.52 5.12
CA ALA A 65 -3.18 -6.95 4.86
C ALA A 65 -3.87 -7.69 6.01
N VAL A 66 -3.49 -7.39 7.26
CA VAL A 66 -4.13 -7.95 8.47
C VAL A 66 -5.62 -7.58 8.50
N THR A 67 -5.93 -6.32 8.28
CA THR A 67 -7.32 -5.83 8.27
C THR A 67 -8.15 -6.55 7.20
N LEU A 68 -7.62 -6.69 5.99
CA LEU A 68 -8.30 -7.38 4.89
C LEU A 68 -8.58 -8.86 5.24
N ALA A 69 -7.55 -9.57 5.74
CA ALA A 69 -7.68 -10.97 6.13
C ALA A 69 -8.84 -11.18 7.12
N HIS A 70 -8.90 -10.32 8.16
CA HIS A 70 -9.92 -10.44 9.20
C HIS A 70 -11.30 -9.96 8.76
N GLN A 71 -11.40 -8.89 7.96
CA GLN A 71 -12.70 -8.36 7.55
C GLN A 71 -13.39 -9.22 6.49
N GLN A 72 -12.61 -9.85 5.61
CA GLN A 72 -13.16 -10.65 4.52
C GLN A 72 -13.02 -12.16 4.75
N HIS A 73 -12.41 -12.59 5.86
CA HIS A 73 -12.13 -13.99 6.16
C HIS A 73 -11.40 -14.72 5.02
N ILE A 74 -10.45 -14.06 4.38
CA ILE A 74 -9.65 -14.61 3.28
C ILE A 74 -8.18 -14.74 3.68
N ARG A 75 -7.49 -15.68 3.04
CA ARG A 75 -6.04 -15.81 3.20
C ARG A 75 -5.32 -14.71 2.44
N VAL A 76 -4.51 -13.95 3.16
CA VAL A 76 -3.65 -12.92 2.61
C VAL A 76 -2.20 -13.31 2.92
N ARG A 77 -1.33 -13.22 1.92
CA ARG A 77 0.11 -13.41 2.09
C ARG A 77 0.82 -12.09 1.80
N VAL A 78 1.58 -11.60 2.75
CA VAL A 78 2.51 -10.49 2.51
C VAL A 78 3.75 -11.07 1.84
N VAL A 79 4.15 -10.55 0.69
CA VAL A 79 5.25 -11.08 -0.13
C VAL A 79 6.45 -10.14 -0.19
N GLU A 80 6.25 -8.87 0.15
CA GLU A 80 7.29 -7.86 0.20
C GLU A 80 6.90 -6.77 1.19
N VAL A 81 7.87 -6.24 1.90
CA VAL A 81 7.74 -5.04 2.72
C VAL A 81 8.87 -4.07 2.38
N THR A 82 8.74 -2.83 2.75
CA THR A 82 9.77 -1.81 2.50
C THR A 82 10.46 -1.44 3.81
N ASP A 83 11.78 -1.41 3.79
CA ASP A 83 12.56 -0.86 4.91
C ASP A 83 12.25 0.61 5.08
N PHE A 84 11.80 0.98 6.26
CA PHE A 84 11.37 2.34 6.58
C PHE A 84 12.47 3.40 6.36
N VAL A 85 13.72 3.03 6.59
CA VAL A 85 14.87 3.94 6.51
C VAL A 85 15.40 4.07 5.09
N SER A 86 15.79 2.94 4.49
CA SER A 86 16.43 2.91 3.17
C SER A 86 15.44 2.91 1.99
N ARG A 87 14.16 2.62 2.27
CA ARG A 87 13.11 2.43 1.25
C ARG A 87 13.38 1.28 0.29
N GLN A 88 14.25 0.34 0.67
CA GLN A 88 14.55 -0.84 -0.12
C GLN A 88 13.56 -1.96 0.20
N PRO A 89 13.21 -2.79 -0.80
CA PRO A 89 12.34 -3.94 -0.58
C PRO A 89 13.04 -4.99 0.29
N LEU A 90 12.26 -5.63 1.17
CA LEU A 90 12.68 -6.70 2.06
C LEU A 90 11.73 -7.89 1.97
N ALA A 91 12.26 -9.08 2.20
CA ALA A 91 11.44 -10.24 2.50
C ALA A 91 10.77 -10.04 3.88
N PRO A 92 9.47 -10.31 4.03
CA PRO A 92 8.75 -10.10 5.29
C PRO A 92 9.39 -10.80 6.49
N GLU A 93 9.95 -12.00 6.28
CA GLU A 93 10.58 -12.81 7.33
C GLU A 93 11.92 -12.23 7.81
N ALA A 94 12.58 -11.45 6.97
CA ALA A 94 13.85 -10.80 7.29
C ALA A 94 13.68 -9.48 8.03
N ALA A 95 12.47 -8.89 8.00
CA ALA A 95 12.20 -7.61 8.60
C ALA A 95 11.93 -7.69 10.11
N ILE A 96 12.25 -6.59 10.78
CA ILE A 96 11.84 -6.31 12.16
C ILE A 96 10.72 -5.27 12.07
N TYR A 97 9.68 -5.44 12.84
CA TYR A 97 8.52 -4.57 12.78
C TYR A 97 8.39 -3.71 14.04
N VAL A 98 7.87 -2.50 13.89
CA VAL A 98 7.41 -1.67 15.00
C VAL A 98 5.92 -1.45 14.84
N GLU A 99 5.15 -1.86 15.83
CA GLU A 99 3.70 -1.74 15.88
C GLU A 99 3.27 -0.68 16.90
N GLY A 100 2.30 0.14 16.52
CA GLY A 100 1.66 1.08 17.45
C GLY A 100 2.49 2.32 17.78
N SER A 101 3.33 2.79 16.84
CA SER A 101 4.01 4.06 16.99
C SER A 101 3.04 5.24 16.88
N ASP A 102 3.38 6.37 17.48
CA ASP A 102 2.64 7.63 17.39
C ASP A 102 2.68 8.22 15.97
N LEU A 103 3.67 7.82 15.16
CA LEU A 103 3.72 8.18 13.74
C LEU A 103 2.72 7.33 12.96
N VAL A 104 1.72 7.95 12.35
CA VAL A 104 0.74 7.29 11.49
C VAL A 104 0.73 7.96 10.12
N LEU A 105 1.52 7.43 9.16
CA LEU A 105 1.62 7.99 7.80
C LEU A 105 0.29 7.95 7.03
N CYS A 106 -0.56 6.99 7.34
CA CYS A 106 -1.85 6.79 6.68
C CYS A 106 -3.02 7.34 7.53
N GLU A 107 -2.77 8.34 8.36
CA GLU A 107 -3.82 8.93 9.19
C GLU A 107 -4.87 9.67 8.33
N ARG A 108 -6.12 9.62 8.77
CA ARG A 108 -7.17 10.43 8.20
C ARG A 108 -7.09 11.82 8.84
N HIS A 109 -6.73 12.83 8.06
CA HIS A 109 -6.64 14.21 8.55
C HIS A 109 -8.02 14.88 8.73
N GLU A 110 -9.06 14.35 8.09
CA GLU A 110 -10.41 14.89 8.26
C GLU A 110 -11.15 14.15 9.38
N PRO A 111 -11.72 14.89 10.35
CA PRO A 111 -12.51 14.28 11.41
C PRO A 111 -13.76 13.61 10.82
N VAL A 112 -14.06 12.39 11.27
CA VAL A 112 -15.35 11.77 10.96
C VAL A 112 -16.40 12.45 11.85
N LEU A 113 -17.40 13.06 11.22
CA LEU A 113 -18.48 13.74 11.92
C LEU A 113 -19.69 12.82 12.03
N ASP A 114 -20.37 12.89 13.15
CA ASP A 114 -21.67 12.27 13.36
C ASP A 114 -22.79 13.04 12.58
N PRO A 115 -24.04 12.55 12.53
CA PRO A 115 -25.15 13.26 11.91
C PRO A 115 -25.40 14.66 12.48
N ALA A 116 -24.99 14.92 13.73
CA ALA A 116 -25.08 16.22 14.39
C ALA A 116 -23.87 17.13 14.10
N LYS A 117 -22.97 16.71 13.18
CA LYS A 117 -21.73 17.42 12.80
C LYS A 117 -20.73 17.56 13.96
N GLN A 118 -20.78 16.66 14.95
CA GLN A 118 -19.81 16.59 16.04
C GLN A 118 -18.73 15.56 15.70
N PRO A 119 -17.46 15.76 16.10
CA PRO A 119 -16.40 14.78 15.92
C PRO A 119 -16.74 13.47 16.64
N TYR A 120 -16.60 12.34 15.93
CA TYR A 120 -16.75 11.03 16.55
C TYR A 120 -15.64 10.80 17.56
N GLY A 121 -15.99 10.49 18.81
CA GLY A 121 -15.03 10.25 19.90
C GLY A 121 -14.23 8.94 19.75
N ARG A 122 -14.66 8.04 18.85
CA ARG A 122 -13.94 6.79 18.50
C ARG A 122 -14.04 6.59 17.01
N VAL A 123 -12.92 6.73 16.32
CA VAL A 123 -12.82 6.46 14.88
C VAL A 123 -12.06 5.16 14.71
N PHE A 124 -12.71 4.15 14.14
CA PHE A 124 -11.99 2.96 13.68
C PHE A 124 -11.15 3.33 12.44
N ASP A 125 -9.84 3.21 12.56
CA ASP A 125 -8.93 3.40 11.45
C ASP A 125 -8.29 2.07 11.05
N ARG A 126 -8.36 1.75 9.75
CA ARG A 126 -7.82 0.50 9.18
C ARG A 126 -6.30 0.40 9.25
N CYS A 127 -5.62 1.53 9.42
CA CYS A 127 -4.16 1.60 9.46
C CYS A 127 -3.62 1.72 10.89
N VAL A 128 -4.50 1.69 11.91
CA VAL A 128 -4.11 1.73 13.32
C VAL A 128 -4.36 0.36 13.97
N PRO A 129 -3.43 -0.12 14.80
CA PRO A 129 -2.11 0.45 15.12
C PRO A 129 -1.18 0.48 13.90
N SER A 130 -0.33 1.52 13.81
CA SER A 130 0.69 1.65 12.75
C SER A 130 1.61 0.44 12.74
N LEU A 131 2.16 0.09 11.57
CA LEU A 131 3.04 -1.07 11.44
C LEU A 131 4.08 -0.80 10.35
N TYR A 132 5.33 -0.65 10.76
CA TYR A 132 6.46 -0.35 9.89
C TYR A 132 7.52 -1.44 9.95
N ALA A 133 8.20 -1.67 8.81
CA ALA A 133 9.23 -2.68 8.68
C ALA A 133 10.62 -2.04 8.62
N PHE A 134 11.60 -2.69 9.22
CA PHE A 134 13.00 -2.25 9.29
C PHE A 134 13.94 -3.40 8.92
N ALA A 135 15.00 -3.09 8.18
CA ALA A 135 16.04 -4.06 7.84
C ALA A 135 16.94 -4.37 9.05
N ARG A 136 17.15 -3.39 9.93
CA ARG A 136 18.10 -3.47 11.05
C ARG A 136 17.41 -3.29 12.39
N LEU A 137 17.85 -4.04 13.38
CA LEU A 137 17.30 -3.96 14.74
C LEU A 137 17.55 -2.58 15.36
N GLU A 138 18.74 -2.03 15.15
CA GLU A 138 19.11 -0.72 15.69
C GLU A 138 18.20 0.39 15.19
N ASP A 139 17.84 0.34 13.90
CA ASP A 139 16.93 1.32 13.29
C ASP A 139 15.50 1.20 13.85
N ALA A 140 15.02 -0.03 14.04
CA ALA A 140 13.72 -0.29 14.66
C ALA A 140 13.68 0.18 16.13
N GLN A 141 14.73 -0.08 16.89
CA GLN A 141 14.86 0.38 18.28
C GLN A 141 14.89 1.91 18.37
N ALA A 142 15.75 2.54 17.59
CA ALA A 142 15.86 4.00 17.55
C ALA A 142 14.55 4.67 17.09
N PHE A 143 13.79 4.02 16.20
CA PHE A 143 12.46 4.49 15.81
C PHE A 143 11.47 4.36 16.96
N ALA A 144 11.41 3.20 17.62
CA ALA A 144 10.50 2.95 18.74
C ALA A 144 10.78 3.87 19.94
N GLU A 145 12.05 4.19 20.20
CA GLU A 145 12.44 5.17 21.25
C GLU A 145 11.93 6.58 20.96
N ARG A 146 11.93 7.00 19.69
CA ARG A 146 11.47 8.35 19.30
C ARG A 146 9.98 8.47 19.11
N SER A 147 9.34 7.44 18.61
CA SER A 147 7.96 7.49 18.12
C SER A 147 7.04 6.49 18.81
N GLY A 148 7.52 5.84 19.87
CA GLY A 148 6.76 4.81 20.54
C GLY A 148 6.61 3.52 19.71
N GLY A 149 5.84 2.59 20.23
CA GLY A 149 5.55 1.31 19.59
C GLY A 149 6.31 0.14 20.18
N THR A 150 5.94 -1.05 19.77
CA THR A 150 6.50 -2.33 20.24
C THR A 150 7.14 -3.07 19.09
N LEU A 151 8.35 -3.62 19.33
CA LEU A 151 9.04 -4.43 18.35
C LEU A 151 8.37 -5.80 18.23
N LEU A 152 8.15 -6.22 16.98
CA LEU A 152 7.60 -7.53 16.63
C LEU A 152 8.53 -8.25 15.63
N ARG A 153 8.50 -9.57 15.67
CA ARG A 153 9.07 -10.45 14.65
C ARG A 153 8.00 -10.98 13.70
N TRP A 154 8.41 -11.41 12.53
CA TRP A 154 7.50 -11.96 11.53
C TRP A 154 6.56 -13.04 12.08
N ALA A 155 7.08 -13.96 12.89
CA ALA A 155 6.30 -15.04 13.48
C ALA A 155 5.11 -14.56 14.37
N GLU A 156 5.22 -13.37 14.96
CA GLU A 156 4.14 -12.75 15.74
C GLU A 156 3.13 -12.10 14.82
N LEU A 157 3.60 -11.44 13.77
CA LEU A 157 2.77 -10.80 12.76
C LEU A 157 2.02 -11.84 11.91
N GLU A 158 2.67 -12.95 11.58
CA GLU A 158 2.04 -14.06 10.88
C GLU A 158 0.85 -14.65 11.64
N LYS A 159 0.92 -14.71 12.96
CA LYS A 159 -0.23 -15.09 13.81
C LYS A 159 -1.39 -14.09 13.70
N GLN A 160 -1.08 -12.81 13.48
CA GLN A 160 -2.12 -11.79 13.25
C GLN A 160 -2.73 -11.92 11.84
N LEU A 161 -1.96 -12.39 10.84
CA LEU A 161 -2.45 -12.65 9.49
C LEU A 161 -3.26 -13.95 9.40
N ALA A 162 -2.99 -14.90 10.29
CA ALA A 162 -3.72 -16.15 10.34
C ALA A 162 -5.18 -15.89 10.74
N LEU A 163 -6.10 -16.43 9.96
CA LEU A 163 -7.52 -16.39 10.30
C LEU A 163 -7.71 -17.18 11.62
N ARG A 164 -8.30 -16.54 12.61
CA ARG A 164 -8.77 -17.28 13.79
C ARG A 164 -9.92 -18.19 13.35
N PRO A 165 -9.91 -19.46 13.77
CA PRO A 165 -10.96 -20.38 13.45
C PRO A 165 -12.31 -19.91 14.02
#